data_c3004b74547f243a10ea1b575e68b2be
#
_entry.id   c3004b74547f243a10ea1b575e68b2be
#
_cell.length_a   1.000
_cell.length_b   1.000
_cell.length_c   1.000
_cell.angle_alpha   90.00
_cell.angle_beta   90.00
_cell.angle_gamma   90.00
#
_symmetry.space_group_name_H-M   'P 1'
#
loop_
_entity.id
_entity.type
_entity.pdbx_description
1 polymer ?
#
loop_
_entity_poly.entity_id
_entity_poly.type
_entity_poly.pdbx_seq_one_letter_code
_entity_poly.pdbx_strand_id
1 'polypeptide(L)'
;KVQKKKLTFNDCVEDIRKKITRLTEQGRNERGQNAEYRRKDFKEEYFAQLKEDHRLISNLYDRWARNSQDPKFDAFKEKIKPELFNPQTNTSGKLVIFSEAIDTVRSLARAVKAKGYKTLVITAANRDEMEHTIEENFDANYEGKWKDDYDVIITTEVLAEGVNLHRANVILNYDTP
;
A
#
# COMPACT_ATOMS: atom_id res chain seq x y z
N LYS A 1 -11.32 -2.43 -19.55
CA LYS A 1 -11.58 -3.54 -18.59
C LYS A 1 -10.39 -4.49 -18.66
N VAL A 2 -9.40 -4.33 -17.77
CA VAL A 2 -8.33 -5.32 -17.61
C VAL A 2 -8.92 -6.46 -16.80
N GLN A 3 -9.15 -7.60 -17.45
CA GLN A 3 -9.51 -8.83 -16.76
C GLN A 3 -8.32 -9.18 -15.82
N LYS A 4 -8.55 -9.13 -14.52
CA LYS A 4 -7.60 -9.68 -13.54
C LYS A 4 -7.52 -11.18 -13.80
N LYS A 5 -6.48 -11.63 -14.50
CA LYS A 5 -6.15 -13.04 -14.66
C LYS A 5 -5.95 -13.62 -13.25
N LYS A 6 -6.76 -14.57 -12.87
CA LYS A 6 -6.62 -15.27 -11.61
C LYS A 6 -5.32 -16.08 -11.71
N LEU A 7 -4.28 -15.69 -10.96
CA LEU A 7 -3.02 -16.42 -10.93
C LEU A 7 -3.28 -17.84 -10.42
N THR A 8 -2.84 -18.84 -11.18
CA THR A 8 -2.85 -20.23 -10.75
C THR A 8 -1.57 -20.54 -9.98
N PHE A 9 -1.57 -21.65 -9.21
CA PHE A 9 -0.36 -22.14 -8.55
C PHE A 9 0.80 -22.36 -9.53
N ASN A 10 0.50 -22.87 -10.73
CA ASN A 10 1.52 -23.08 -11.77
C ASN A 10 2.09 -21.77 -12.30
N ASP A 11 1.28 -20.70 -12.45
CA ASP A 11 1.77 -19.38 -12.84
C ASP A 11 2.78 -18.85 -11.80
N CYS A 12 2.48 -19.02 -10.50
CA CYS A 12 3.37 -18.62 -9.42
C CYS A 12 4.70 -19.39 -9.43
N VAL A 13 4.66 -20.70 -9.66
CA VAL A 13 5.87 -21.55 -9.74
C VAL A 13 6.73 -21.16 -10.94
N GLU A 14 6.11 -20.87 -12.08
CA GLU A 14 6.84 -20.47 -13.29
C GLU A 14 7.48 -19.09 -13.13
N ASP A 15 6.82 -18.14 -12.49
CA ASP A 15 7.37 -16.82 -12.18
C ASP A 15 8.53 -16.91 -11.17
N ILE A 16 8.44 -17.77 -10.16
CA ILE A 16 9.55 -18.05 -9.23
C ILE A 16 10.75 -18.64 -9.97
N ARG A 17 10.53 -19.62 -10.85
CA ARG A 17 11.60 -20.21 -11.67
C ARG A 17 12.30 -19.18 -12.54
N LYS A 18 11.55 -18.35 -13.27
CA LYS A 18 12.10 -17.25 -14.08
C LYS A 18 12.93 -16.28 -13.23
N LYS A 19 12.47 -15.96 -12.03
CA LYS A 19 13.19 -15.09 -11.10
C LYS A 19 14.48 -15.72 -10.60
N ILE A 20 14.48 -17.01 -10.24
CA ILE A 20 15.66 -17.76 -9.82
C ILE A 20 16.69 -17.80 -10.95
N THR A 21 16.27 -18.17 -12.18
CA THR A 21 17.14 -18.20 -13.36
C THR A 21 17.80 -16.84 -13.58
N ARG A 22 17.03 -15.76 -13.57
CA ARG A 22 17.56 -14.40 -13.74
C ARG A 22 18.56 -14.01 -12.65
N LEU A 23 18.32 -14.37 -11.40
CA LEU A 23 19.23 -14.09 -10.29
C LEU A 23 20.53 -14.90 -10.41
N THR A 24 20.43 -16.13 -10.89
CA THR A 24 21.60 -17.00 -11.14
C THR A 24 22.46 -16.46 -12.28
N GLU A 25 21.84 -16.06 -13.39
CA GLU A 25 22.52 -15.45 -14.54
C GLU A 25 23.19 -14.11 -14.19
N GLN A 26 22.67 -13.36 -13.23
CA GLN A 26 23.25 -12.10 -12.75
C GLN A 26 24.34 -12.27 -11.69
N GLY A 27 24.78 -13.50 -11.40
CA GLY A 27 25.80 -13.79 -10.36
C GLY A 27 25.36 -13.43 -8.93
N ARG A 28 24.09 -13.10 -8.71
CA ARG A 28 23.54 -12.68 -7.41
C ARG A 28 23.19 -13.86 -6.50
N ASN A 29 23.39 -15.08 -6.96
CA ASN A 29 23.10 -16.30 -6.21
C ASN A 29 24.37 -16.91 -5.55
N GLU A 30 25.41 -16.12 -5.33
CA GLU A 30 26.71 -16.58 -4.81
C GLU A 30 26.64 -17.22 -3.41
N ARG A 31 25.52 -17.06 -2.68
CA ARG A 31 25.34 -17.61 -1.34
C ARG A 31 24.31 -18.73 -1.23
N GLY A 32 23.88 -19.34 -2.34
CA GLY A 32 22.91 -20.45 -2.32
C GLY A 32 21.50 -20.09 -1.80
N GLN A 33 21.18 -18.80 -1.70
CA GLN A 33 19.90 -18.33 -1.14
C GLN A 33 18.68 -18.67 -2.01
N ASN A 34 18.88 -19.01 -3.28
CA ASN A 34 17.84 -19.36 -4.25
C ASN A 34 18.24 -20.64 -5.01
N ALA A 35 18.49 -21.72 -4.30
CA ALA A 35 18.84 -23.00 -4.90
C ALA A 35 17.57 -23.79 -5.27
N GLU A 36 17.63 -24.52 -6.38
CA GLU A 36 16.59 -25.48 -6.74
C GLU A 36 17.01 -26.88 -6.18
N TYR A 37 16.15 -27.44 -5.34
CA TYR A 37 16.39 -28.74 -4.72
C TYR A 37 15.50 -29.81 -5.35
N ARG A 38 15.99 -31.03 -5.46
CA ARG A 38 15.19 -32.16 -5.93
C ARG A 38 14.39 -32.74 -4.78
N ARG A 39 13.20 -33.28 -5.09
CA ARG A 39 12.33 -33.91 -4.05
C ARG A 39 13.09 -34.93 -3.18
N LYS A 40 14.00 -35.70 -3.76
CA LYS A 40 14.80 -36.69 -3.05
C LYS A 40 15.78 -36.13 -2.02
N ASP A 41 16.05 -34.83 -2.08
CA ASP A 41 16.98 -34.14 -1.18
C ASP A 41 16.30 -33.76 0.16
N PHE A 42 14.98 -34.00 0.26
CA PHE A 42 14.19 -33.76 1.46
C PHE A 42 13.71 -35.06 2.08
N LYS A 43 13.52 -35.07 3.41
CA LYS A 43 12.87 -36.16 4.11
C LYS A 43 11.39 -36.23 3.75
N GLU A 44 10.80 -37.42 3.78
CA GLU A 44 9.37 -37.62 3.48
C GLU A 44 8.47 -36.82 4.43
N GLU A 45 8.84 -36.72 5.70
CA GLU A 45 8.09 -35.96 6.71
C GLU A 45 7.97 -34.46 6.34
N TYR A 46 8.96 -33.90 5.65
CA TYR A 46 8.93 -32.50 5.22
C TYR A 46 7.73 -32.20 4.32
N PHE A 47 7.43 -33.08 3.38
CA PHE A 47 6.29 -32.89 2.49
C PHE A 47 4.95 -33.11 3.17
N ALA A 48 4.89 -33.98 4.17
CA ALA A 48 3.69 -34.18 4.98
C ALA A 48 3.39 -32.90 5.80
N GLN A 49 4.41 -32.33 6.44
CA GLN A 49 4.32 -31.07 7.18
C GLN A 49 3.93 -29.92 6.27
N LEU A 50 4.57 -29.77 5.12
CA LEU A 50 4.26 -28.71 4.17
C LEU A 50 2.82 -28.79 3.64
N LYS A 51 2.28 -29.99 3.44
CA LYS A 51 0.86 -30.16 3.07
C LYS A 51 -0.08 -29.73 4.20
N GLU A 52 0.27 -30.07 5.44
CA GLU A 52 -0.54 -29.66 6.59
C GLU A 52 -0.49 -28.14 6.79
N ASP A 53 0.69 -27.52 6.70
CA ASP A 53 0.84 -26.07 6.76
C ASP A 53 0.01 -25.39 5.65
N HIS A 54 0.09 -25.89 4.42
CA HIS A 54 -0.73 -25.40 3.32
C HIS A 54 -2.23 -25.50 3.63
N ARG A 55 -2.69 -26.62 4.19
CA ARG A 55 -4.09 -26.83 4.59
C ARG A 55 -4.51 -25.83 5.67
N LEU A 56 -3.68 -25.61 6.68
CA LEU A 56 -3.95 -24.66 7.77
C LEU A 56 -4.01 -23.23 7.24
N ILE A 57 -3.05 -22.81 6.41
CA ILE A 57 -3.02 -21.49 5.81
C ILE A 57 -4.22 -21.29 4.88
N SER A 58 -4.58 -22.28 4.09
CA SER A 58 -5.76 -22.22 3.22
C SER A 58 -7.05 -22.04 4.01
N ASN A 59 -7.22 -22.80 5.09
CA ASN A 59 -8.36 -22.65 5.98
C ASN A 59 -8.40 -21.27 6.65
N LEU A 60 -7.24 -20.74 7.07
CA LEU A 60 -7.15 -19.41 7.65
C LEU A 60 -7.51 -18.34 6.61
N TYR A 61 -7.00 -18.47 5.40
CA TYR A 61 -7.33 -17.59 4.27
C TYR A 61 -8.83 -17.58 3.98
N ASP A 62 -9.47 -18.74 3.90
CA ASP A 62 -10.90 -18.85 3.66
C ASP A 62 -11.74 -18.22 4.78
N ARG A 63 -11.33 -18.38 6.02
CA ARG A 63 -11.96 -17.73 7.17
C ARG A 63 -11.79 -16.21 7.13
N TRP A 64 -10.59 -15.75 6.80
CA TRP A 64 -10.28 -14.33 6.67
C TRP A 64 -11.04 -13.70 5.50
N ALA A 65 -11.10 -14.36 4.35
CA ALA A 65 -11.81 -13.86 3.17
C ALA A 65 -13.33 -13.70 3.39
N ARG A 66 -13.89 -14.43 4.36
CA ARG A 66 -15.31 -14.29 4.77
C ARG A 66 -15.52 -13.15 5.76
N ASN A 67 -14.45 -12.64 6.37
CA ASN A 67 -14.56 -11.51 7.28
C ASN A 67 -14.71 -10.22 6.47
N SER A 68 -15.92 -9.69 6.43
CA SER A 68 -16.23 -8.42 5.75
C SER A 68 -16.16 -7.20 6.69
N GLN A 69 -15.90 -7.42 7.97
CA GLN A 69 -15.86 -6.36 8.96
C GLN A 69 -14.44 -5.86 9.18
N ASP A 70 -14.24 -4.59 8.96
CA ASP A 70 -13.05 -3.84 9.34
C ASP A 70 -13.49 -2.61 10.15
N PRO A 71 -13.66 -2.76 11.49
CA PRO A 71 -14.20 -1.70 12.33
C PRO A 71 -13.39 -0.40 12.24
N LYS A 72 -12.06 -0.49 12.13
CA LYS A 72 -11.19 0.68 11.99
C LYS A 72 -11.44 1.40 10.66
N PHE A 73 -11.50 0.64 9.57
CA PHE A 73 -11.76 1.20 8.25
C PHE A 73 -13.20 1.71 8.10
N ASP A 74 -14.17 1.05 8.74
CA ASP A 74 -15.56 1.50 8.75
C ASP A 74 -15.69 2.81 9.52
N ALA A 75 -15.11 2.92 10.72
CA ALA A 75 -15.05 4.16 11.47
C ALA A 75 -14.35 5.29 10.68
N PHE A 76 -13.25 4.99 9.99
CA PHE A 76 -12.59 5.95 9.12
C PHE A 76 -13.53 6.48 8.04
N LYS A 77 -14.24 5.60 7.31
CA LYS A 77 -15.20 6.01 6.27
C LYS A 77 -16.32 6.91 6.77
N GLU A 78 -16.79 6.65 7.98
CA GLU A 78 -17.84 7.46 8.63
C GLU A 78 -17.31 8.84 9.03
N LYS A 79 -16.06 8.94 9.49
CA LYS A 79 -15.46 10.16 10.01
C LYS A 79 -14.86 11.09 8.95
N ILE A 80 -14.66 10.62 7.71
CA ILE A 80 -14.06 11.43 6.64
C ILE A 80 -14.75 12.81 6.55
N LYS A 81 -16.06 12.84 6.38
CA LYS A 81 -16.78 14.09 6.16
C LYS A 81 -17.05 14.87 7.45
N PRO A 82 -17.58 14.28 8.53
CA PRO A 82 -17.95 15.05 9.73
C PRO A 82 -16.77 15.47 10.61
N GLU A 83 -15.66 14.75 10.59
CA GLU A 83 -14.49 15.04 11.43
C GLU A 83 -13.30 15.55 10.62
N LEU A 84 -12.84 14.79 9.62
CA LEU A 84 -11.62 15.13 8.90
C LEU A 84 -11.80 16.31 7.93
N PHE A 85 -13.01 16.51 7.42
CA PHE A 85 -13.37 17.67 6.59
C PHE A 85 -14.43 18.56 7.28
N ASN A 86 -14.43 18.61 8.60
CA ASN A 86 -15.26 19.54 9.34
C ASN A 86 -14.75 20.99 9.10
N PRO A 87 -15.55 21.90 8.54
CA PRO A 87 -15.10 23.27 8.25
C PRO A 87 -14.63 24.06 9.46
N GLN A 88 -15.03 23.68 10.66
CA GLN A 88 -14.59 24.34 11.90
C GLN A 88 -13.17 23.95 12.30
N THR A 89 -12.72 22.74 11.96
CA THR A 89 -11.40 22.21 12.31
C THR A 89 -10.48 22.12 11.11
N ASN A 90 -10.99 21.76 9.94
CA ASN A 90 -10.26 21.73 8.68
C ASN A 90 -10.58 22.96 7.84
N THR A 91 -10.03 24.10 8.23
CA THR A 91 -10.26 25.38 7.57
C THR A 91 -9.60 25.50 6.20
N SER A 92 -8.55 24.72 5.95
CA SER A 92 -7.85 24.70 4.66
C SER A 92 -8.55 23.83 3.61
N GLY A 93 -9.44 22.93 4.03
CA GLY A 93 -10.03 21.93 3.15
C GLY A 93 -9.03 20.87 2.66
N LYS A 94 -7.84 20.81 3.27
CA LYS A 94 -6.78 19.85 2.90
C LYS A 94 -6.47 18.89 4.04
N LEU A 95 -6.13 17.65 3.68
CA LEU A 95 -5.87 16.57 4.62
C LEU A 95 -4.64 15.78 4.20
N VAL A 96 -3.81 15.44 5.17
CA VAL A 96 -2.70 14.49 4.98
C VAL A 96 -2.97 13.23 5.78
N ILE A 97 -2.84 12.07 5.16
CA ILE A 97 -3.03 10.76 5.82
C ILE A 97 -1.75 9.95 5.66
N PHE A 98 -1.20 9.51 6.78
CA PHE A 98 -0.07 8.59 6.84
C PHE A 98 -0.54 7.17 7.18
N SER A 99 0.07 6.18 6.53
CA SER A 99 -0.12 4.75 6.82
C SER A 99 1.13 3.96 6.44
N GLU A 100 1.52 2.97 7.22
CA GLU A 100 2.74 2.19 6.96
C GLU A 100 2.63 1.28 5.74
N ALA A 101 1.45 0.72 5.48
CA ALA A 101 1.25 -0.29 4.46
C ALA A 101 0.68 0.28 3.15
N ILE A 102 1.34 0.02 2.03
CA ILE A 102 0.90 0.47 0.69
C ILE A 102 -0.53 0.01 0.36
N ASP A 103 -0.92 -1.20 0.76
CA ASP A 103 -2.28 -1.70 0.49
C ASP A 103 -3.33 -0.98 1.33
N THR A 104 -2.99 -0.58 2.55
CA THR A 104 -3.81 0.32 3.37
C THR A 104 -3.94 1.68 2.71
N VAL A 105 -2.84 2.31 2.30
CA VAL A 105 -2.84 3.59 1.54
C VAL A 105 -3.79 3.52 0.34
N ARG A 106 -3.72 2.45 -0.44
CA ARG A 106 -4.61 2.24 -1.60
C ARG A 106 -6.09 2.11 -1.21
N SER A 107 -6.36 1.46 -0.09
CA SER A 107 -7.73 1.26 0.41
C SER A 107 -8.32 2.55 0.94
N LEU A 108 -7.54 3.32 1.72
CA LEU A 108 -7.91 4.67 2.19
C LEU A 108 -8.18 5.60 1.01
N ALA A 109 -7.31 5.60 -0.01
CA ALA A 109 -7.48 6.44 -1.20
C ALA A 109 -8.78 6.14 -1.95
N ARG A 110 -9.15 4.85 -2.06
CA ARG A 110 -10.44 4.46 -2.67
C ARG A 110 -11.62 4.99 -1.87
N ALA A 111 -11.56 4.90 -0.53
CA ALA A 111 -12.63 5.38 0.34
C ALA A 111 -12.80 6.91 0.27
N VAL A 112 -11.68 7.66 0.29
CA VAL A 112 -11.68 9.12 0.21
C VAL A 112 -12.20 9.59 -1.16
N LYS A 113 -11.72 8.98 -2.25
CA LYS A 113 -12.21 9.25 -3.61
C LYS A 113 -13.71 8.96 -3.77
N ALA A 114 -14.21 7.89 -3.15
CA ALA A 114 -15.63 7.55 -3.16
C ALA A 114 -16.52 8.58 -2.45
N LYS A 115 -15.95 9.40 -1.55
CA LYS A 115 -16.61 10.53 -0.90
C LYS A 115 -16.53 11.83 -1.71
N GLY A 116 -15.88 11.81 -2.89
CA GLY A 116 -15.78 12.94 -3.82
C GLY A 116 -14.53 13.80 -3.67
N TYR A 117 -13.59 13.44 -2.78
CA TYR A 117 -12.36 14.23 -2.59
C TYR A 117 -11.28 13.86 -3.59
N LYS A 118 -10.62 14.87 -4.14
CA LYS A 118 -9.48 14.73 -5.05
C LYS A 118 -8.26 14.26 -4.25
N THR A 119 -7.80 13.06 -4.54
CA THR A 119 -6.79 12.37 -3.71
C THR A 119 -5.51 12.08 -4.49
N LEU A 120 -4.39 12.54 -3.97
CA LEU A 120 -3.04 12.24 -4.41
C LEU A 120 -2.47 11.10 -3.55
N VAL A 121 -1.93 10.07 -4.18
CA VAL A 121 -1.29 8.95 -3.50
C VAL A 121 0.21 9.02 -3.76
N ILE A 122 1.00 9.12 -2.70
CA ILE A 122 2.45 9.18 -2.76
C ILE A 122 3.05 7.95 -2.08
N THR A 123 4.01 7.36 -2.76
CA THR A 123 4.80 6.22 -2.29
C THR A 123 6.25 6.43 -2.71
N ALA A 124 7.17 5.62 -2.20
CA ALA A 124 8.58 5.69 -2.62
C ALA A 124 8.79 5.54 -4.14
N ALA A 125 7.83 4.91 -4.83
CA ALA A 125 7.96 4.68 -6.27
C ALA A 125 7.66 5.92 -7.13
N ASN A 126 6.92 6.91 -6.61
CA ASN A 126 6.50 8.09 -7.38
C ASN A 126 6.79 9.43 -6.67
N ARG A 127 7.47 9.41 -5.53
CA ARG A 127 7.73 10.62 -4.75
C ARG A 127 8.45 11.69 -5.58
N ASP A 128 9.57 11.32 -6.20
CA ASP A 128 10.42 12.28 -6.94
C ASP A 128 9.69 12.85 -8.16
N GLU A 129 8.90 12.03 -8.85
CA GLU A 129 8.08 12.46 -9.98
C GLU A 129 6.96 13.43 -9.55
N MET A 130 6.43 13.26 -8.35
CA MET A 130 5.31 14.05 -7.84
C MET A 130 5.72 15.24 -6.97
N GLU A 131 7.02 15.47 -6.74
CA GLU A 131 7.53 16.52 -5.87
C GLU A 131 6.93 17.88 -6.21
N HIS A 132 7.03 18.32 -7.46
CA HIS A 132 6.47 19.57 -7.91
C HIS A 132 4.94 19.66 -7.75
N THR A 133 4.23 18.55 -7.99
CA THR A 133 2.77 18.49 -7.76
C THR A 133 2.42 18.66 -6.28
N ILE A 134 3.24 18.10 -5.38
CA ILE A 134 3.05 18.25 -3.95
C ILE A 134 3.27 19.71 -3.54
N GLU A 135 4.35 20.33 -4.01
CA GLU A 135 4.68 21.74 -3.74
C GLU A 135 3.54 22.67 -4.17
N GLU A 136 3.12 22.59 -5.41
CA GLU A 136 2.04 23.46 -5.95
C GLU A 136 0.73 23.33 -5.18
N ASN A 137 0.42 22.16 -4.63
CA ASN A 137 -0.87 21.89 -4.01
C ASN A 137 -0.84 21.96 -2.47
N PHE A 138 0.31 21.70 -1.83
CA PHE A 138 0.37 21.53 -0.38
C PHE A 138 1.43 22.36 0.34
N ASP A 139 2.42 22.93 -0.36
CA ASP A 139 3.40 23.80 0.26
C ASP A 139 2.90 25.25 0.32
N ALA A 140 2.86 25.80 1.54
CA ALA A 140 2.49 27.21 1.75
C ALA A 140 3.62 28.18 1.37
N ASN A 141 4.86 27.71 1.25
CA ASN A 141 6.03 28.51 0.88
C ASN A 141 6.38 28.39 -0.62
N TYR A 142 5.58 27.67 -1.39
CA TYR A 142 5.80 27.57 -2.82
C TYR A 142 5.69 28.94 -3.50
N GLU A 143 6.78 29.39 -4.15
CA GLU A 143 6.88 30.72 -4.74
C GLU A 143 6.08 30.89 -6.04
N GLY A 144 5.63 29.77 -6.62
CA GLY A 144 4.84 29.77 -7.85
C GLY A 144 3.34 29.95 -7.61
N LYS A 145 2.56 29.71 -8.64
CA LYS A 145 1.10 29.74 -8.55
C LYS A 145 0.58 28.49 -7.85
N TRP A 146 -0.07 28.63 -6.73
CA TRP A 146 -0.74 27.53 -6.02
C TRP A 146 -1.84 26.91 -6.87
N LYS A 147 -1.96 25.61 -6.75
CA LYS A 147 -3.04 24.81 -7.34
C LYS A 147 -3.90 24.19 -6.23
N ASP A 148 -5.11 23.82 -6.58
CA ASP A 148 -6.06 23.10 -5.74
C ASP A 148 -6.63 21.88 -6.49
N ASP A 149 -5.71 21.16 -7.16
CA ASP A 149 -6.06 19.96 -7.89
C ASP A 149 -6.33 18.79 -6.95
N TYR A 150 -5.83 18.86 -5.70
CA TYR A 150 -5.95 17.81 -4.70
C TYR A 150 -6.36 18.36 -3.34
N ASP A 151 -7.29 17.64 -2.69
CA ASP A 151 -7.77 17.92 -1.33
C ASP A 151 -7.02 17.07 -0.30
N VAL A 152 -6.55 15.87 -0.70
CA VAL A 152 -5.95 14.88 0.19
C VAL A 152 -4.66 14.32 -0.38
N ILE A 153 -3.61 14.29 0.45
CA ILE A 153 -2.46 13.41 0.24
C ILE A 153 -2.63 12.18 1.14
N ILE A 154 -2.46 11.00 0.56
CA ILE A 154 -2.33 9.75 1.32
C ILE A 154 -0.97 9.14 0.97
N THR A 155 -0.16 8.90 1.99
CA THR A 155 1.23 8.51 1.79
C THR A 155 1.69 7.49 2.83
N THR A 156 2.82 6.87 2.56
CA THR A 156 3.62 6.17 3.57
C THR A 156 4.57 7.16 4.26
N GLU A 157 5.42 6.69 5.14
CA GLU A 157 6.43 7.52 5.82
C GLU A 157 7.36 8.30 4.88
N VAL A 158 7.31 8.02 3.58
CA VAL A 158 8.16 8.66 2.56
C VAL A 158 8.03 10.18 2.50
N LEU A 159 6.93 10.75 2.99
CA LEU A 159 6.72 12.20 3.10
C LEU A 159 6.80 12.72 4.55
N ALA A 160 7.22 11.90 5.51
CA ALA A 160 7.37 12.35 6.90
C ALA A 160 8.52 13.35 7.06
N GLU A 161 9.50 13.32 6.17
CA GLU A 161 10.64 14.22 6.18
C GLU A 161 10.90 14.88 4.81
N GLY A 162 11.44 16.07 4.83
CA GLY A 162 11.92 16.76 3.62
C GLY A 162 10.85 17.33 2.70
N VAL A 163 9.58 17.42 3.13
CA VAL A 163 8.48 17.99 2.35
C VAL A 163 7.65 18.93 3.22
N ASN A 164 7.29 20.05 2.66
CA ASN A 164 6.48 21.05 3.33
C ASN A 164 4.99 20.88 2.94
N LEU A 165 4.15 20.54 3.92
CA LEU A 165 2.73 20.28 3.71
C LEU A 165 1.84 21.29 4.46
N HIS A 166 2.34 22.50 4.71
CA HIS A 166 1.73 23.50 5.58
C HIS A 166 0.41 24.07 5.09
N ARG A 167 -0.01 23.80 3.85
CA ARG A 167 -1.38 24.13 3.41
C ARG A 167 -2.43 23.17 3.96
N ALA A 168 -2.04 22.01 4.49
CA ALA A 168 -2.95 21.11 5.20
C ALA A 168 -2.84 21.36 6.71
N ASN A 169 -3.97 21.65 7.33
CA ASN A 169 -4.03 21.86 8.79
C ASN A 169 -4.59 20.65 9.56
N VAL A 170 -4.91 19.58 8.86
CA VAL A 170 -5.33 18.30 9.47
C VAL A 170 -4.42 17.19 8.98
N ILE A 171 -3.88 16.43 9.93
CA ILE A 171 -3.05 15.25 9.69
C ILE A 171 -3.68 14.07 10.41
N LEU A 172 -3.81 12.96 9.71
CA LEU A 172 -4.26 11.69 10.28
C LEU A 172 -3.14 10.64 10.16
N ASN A 173 -2.63 10.17 11.30
CA ASN A 173 -1.84 8.95 11.34
C ASN A 173 -2.82 7.77 11.47
N TYR A 174 -3.02 7.06 10.36
CA TYR A 174 -3.99 5.96 10.34
C TYR A 174 -3.49 4.76 11.12
N ASP A 175 -2.22 4.41 10.98
CA ASP A 175 -1.59 3.38 11.79
C ASP A 175 -0.93 4.09 12.98
N THR A 176 -1.47 3.85 14.18
CA THR A 176 -0.82 4.31 15.42
C THR A 176 0.36 3.39 15.74
N PRO A 177 1.50 3.93 16.15
CA PRO A 177 2.60 3.13 16.66
C PRO A 177 2.20 2.37 17.92
#